data_e070e3a75058186d011ffbce8395b5a7
#
_entry.id   e070e3a75058186d011ffbce8395b5a7
#
_cell.length_a   1.000
_cell.length_b   1.000
_cell.length_c   1.000
_cell.angle_alpha   90.00
_cell.angle_beta   90.00
_cell.angle_gamma   90.00
#
_symmetry.space_group_name_H-M   'P 1'
#
loop_
_entity.id
_entity.type
_entity.pdbx_description
1 polymer ?
#
loop_
_entity_poly.entity_id
_entity_poly.type
_entity_poly.pdbx_seq_one_letter_code
_entity_poly.pdbx_strand_id
1 'polypeptide(L)'
;RCDTPLLYYARSTWFIEMTKLRDRLVANNRTINWYPDNIKEGRFGNFLENVIDWGLSRERYWGTPLPIWECECGHRHTIGSIAELKEMSPDCPEEIELHKPFIDAVHITCPQCGKLMTRVPEVIDCWFDSGAMPFAQWHYPFENKEIFDANFPADFISEAIDQTRGWFYTLLAVSTLLFDCAPFKNCIVLGHVQDKDGRKMSKHIGNVVNPNEALGKQGADAVRWFFYANSAPWLSSRYYDDAVSELQRKF
;
A
#
# COMPACT_ATOMS: atom_id res chain seq x y z
N ARG A 1 -11.63 8.05 -14.59
CA ARG A 1 -10.48 8.87 -15.04
C ARG A 1 -10.65 9.40 -16.47
N CYS A 2 -11.36 8.71 -17.32
CA CYS A 2 -11.51 9.02 -18.75
C CYS A 2 -12.98 9.18 -19.19
N ASP A 3 -13.91 9.25 -18.24
CA ASP A 3 -15.37 9.34 -18.44
C ASP A 3 -15.96 8.25 -19.36
N THR A 4 -15.20 7.17 -19.60
CA THR A 4 -15.70 6.01 -20.34
C THR A 4 -16.66 5.21 -19.45
N PRO A 5 -17.84 4.79 -19.96
CA PRO A 5 -18.77 3.95 -19.22
C PRO A 5 -18.10 2.66 -18.73
N LEU A 6 -18.38 2.28 -17.48
CA LEU A 6 -17.87 1.04 -16.89
C LEU A 6 -18.84 -0.11 -17.18
N LEU A 7 -18.26 -1.28 -17.43
CA LEU A 7 -19.02 -2.53 -17.50
C LEU A 7 -18.84 -3.30 -16.19
N TYR A 8 -19.94 -3.83 -15.66
CA TYR A 8 -19.89 -4.78 -14.57
C TYR A 8 -19.50 -6.15 -15.12
N TYR A 9 -18.36 -6.67 -14.64
CA TYR A 9 -17.84 -7.96 -15.09
C TYR A 9 -17.39 -8.78 -13.88
N ALA A 10 -18.05 -9.91 -13.63
CA ALA A 10 -17.72 -10.82 -12.55
C ALA A 10 -16.50 -11.67 -12.93
N ARG A 11 -15.51 -11.77 -12.04
CA ARG A 11 -14.36 -12.65 -12.17
C ARG A 11 -14.06 -13.35 -10.86
N SER A 12 -13.50 -14.55 -10.96
CA SER A 12 -12.92 -15.22 -9.79
C SER A 12 -11.71 -14.44 -9.29
N THR A 13 -11.57 -14.32 -7.98
CA THR A 13 -10.45 -13.63 -7.37
C THR A 13 -10.10 -14.30 -6.04
N TRP A 14 -8.85 -14.16 -5.63
CA TRP A 14 -8.40 -14.54 -4.29
C TRP A 14 -8.75 -13.44 -3.31
N PHE A 15 -9.24 -13.81 -2.13
CA PHE A 15 -9.62 -12.88 -1.07
C PHE A 15 -8.87 -13.16 0.22
N ILE A 16 -8.55 -12.10 0.95
CA ILE A 16 -8.24 -12.18 2.38
C ILE A 16 -9.53 -11.82 3.12
N GLU A 17 -9.97 -12.69 4.03
CA GLU A 17 -11.21 -12.52 4.81
C GLU A 17 -11.00 -11.52 5.95
N MET A 18 -10.88 -10.23 5.56
CA MET A 18 -10.60 -9.12 6.49
C MET A 18 -11.71 -8.90 7.51
N THR A 19 -12.93 -9.31 7.17
CA THR A 19 -14.09 -9.23 8.08
C THR A 19 -13.87 -10.01 9.38
N LYS A 20 -13.10 -11.09 9.36
CA LYS A 20 -12.70 -11.85 10.57
C LYS A 20 -11.69 -11.11 11.46
N LEU A 21 -11.00 -10.13 10.91
CA LEU A 21 -9.98 -9.35 11.61
C LEU A 21 -10.48 -8.00 12.11
N ARG A 22 -11.74 -7.66 11.90
CA ARG A 22 -12.33 -6.36 12.22
C ARG A 22 -11.97 -5.86 13.60
N ASP A 23 -12.23 -6.67 14.62
CA ASP A 23 -12.03 -6.27 16.02
C ASP A 23 -10.55 -6.03 16.34
N ARG A 24 -9.66 -6.83 15.75
CA ARG A 24 -8.20 -6.69 15.86
C ARG A 24 -7.72 -5.41 15.16
N LEU A 25 -8.22 -5.13 13.96
CA LEU A 25 -7.91 -3.90 13.22
C LEU A 25 -8.32 -2.66 14.02
N VAL A 26 -9.52 -2.68 14.58
CA VAL A 26 -10.04 -1.57 15.42
C VAL A 26 -9.20 -1.43 16.69
N ALA A 27 -8.87 -2.54 17.36
CA ALA A 27 -8.03 -2.52 18.57
C ALA A 27 -6.63 -1.95 18.27
N ASN A 28 -5.98 -2.41 17.19
CA ASN A 28 -4.67 -1.93 16.79
C ASN A 28 -4.69 -0.45 16.38
N ASN A 29 -5.72 0.00 15.67
CA ASN A 29 -5.91 1.43 15.34
C ASN A 29 -5.97 2.31 16.58
N ARG A 30 -6.60 1.86 17.66
CA ARG A 30 -6.72 2.64 18.91
C ARG A 30 -5.38 2.90 19.58
N THR A 31 -4.36 2.10 19.32
CA THR A 31 -2.99 2.29 19.85
C THR A 31 -2.21 3.37 19.11
N ILE A 32 -2.66 3.82 17.95
CA ILE A 32 -1.99 4.82 17.12
C ILE A 32 -2.35 6.24 17.58
N ASN A 33 -1.36 7.13 17.62
CA ASN A 33 -1.58 8.56 17.80
C ASN A 33 -1.83 9.22 16.44
N TRP A 34 -3.06 9.65 16.21
CA TRP A 34 -3.47 10.33 14.97
C TRP A 34 -3.46 11.85 15.13
N TYR A 35 -2.95 12.54 14.12
CA TYR A 35 -2.98 13.99 14.01
C TYR A 35 -3.64 14.38 12.67
N PRO A 36 -4.91 14.92 12.69
CA PRO A 36 -5.73 15.20 13.86
C PRO A 36 -6.38 13.93 14.47
N ASP A 37 -6.64 13.97 15.76
CA ASP A 37 -7.15 12.81 16.53
C ASP A 37 -8.52 12.29 16.05
N ASN A 38 -9.36 13.15 15.50
CA ASN A 38 -10.67 12.76 14.98
C ASN A 38 -10.62 11.76 13.81
N ILE A 39 -9.46 11.54 13.20
CA ILE A 39 -9.28 10.50 12.18
C ILE A 39 -9.42 9.11 12.79
N LYS A 40 -8.91 8.92 14.02
CA LYS A 40 -8.84 7.63 14.72
C LYS A 40 -10.18 6.91 14.78
N GLU A 41 -11.18 7.53 15.41
CA GLU A 41 -12.52 6.95 15.56
C GLU A 41 -13.47 7.38 14.42
N GLY A 42 -13.19 8.53 13.78
CA GLY A 42 -14.00 9.06 12.70
C GLY A 42 -13.72 8.36 11.36
N ARG A 43 -13.04 9.05 10.44
CA ARG A 43 -12.89 8.58 9.05
C ARG A 43 -12.24 7.21 8.93
N PHE A 44 -11.18 6.95 9.71
CA PHE A 44 -10.45 5.68 9.64
C PHE A 44 -11.12 4.61 10.50
N GLY A 45 -11.51 4.91 11.74
CA GLY A 45 -12.23 3.99 12.62
C GLY A 45 -13.52 3.47 11.98
N ASN A 46 -14.39 4.36 11.50
CA ASN A 46 -15.61 3.99 10.79
C ASN A 46 -15.36 3.09 9.56
N PHE A 47 -14.24 3.31 8.85
CA PHE A 47 -13.86 2.45 7.72
C PHE A 47 -13.48 1.04 8.19
N LEU A 48 -12.73 0.92 9.29
CA LEU A 48 -12.33 -0.37 9.85
C LEU A 48 -13.51 -1.15 10.43
N GLU A 49 -14.44 -0.47 11.09
CA GLU A 49 -15.68 -1.07 11.60
C GLU A 49 -16.56 -1.67 10.49
N ASN A 50 -16.48 -1.10 9.28
CA ASN A 50 -17.20 -1.55 8.10
C ASN A 50 -16.29 -2.20 7.05
N VAL A 51 -15.15 -2.77 7.50
CA VAL A 51 -14.21 -3.41 6.59
C VAL A 51 -14.87 -4.57 5.83
N ILE A 52 -14.55 -4.66 4.56
CA ILE A 52 -14.96 -5.75 3.68
C ILE A 52 -13.75 -6.63 3.34
N ASP A 53 -14.00 -7.83 2.85
CA ASP A 53 -12.94 -8.74 2.42
C ASP A 53 -12.13 -8.15 1.28
N TRP A 54 -10.82 -8.35 1.36
CA TRP A 54 -9.87 -7.76 0.42
C TRP A 54 -9.64 -8.67 -0.78
N GLY A 55 -10.14 -8.27 -1.96
CA GLY A 55 -9.80 -8.92 -3.22
C GLY A 55 -8.33 -8.72 -3.54
N LEU A 56 -7.53 -9.76 -3.32
CA LEU A 56 -6.06 -9.70 -3.34
C LEU A 56 -5.48 -9.84 -4.74
N SER A 57 -6.07 -10.66 -5.60
CA SER A 57 -5.48 -10.99 -6.89
C SER A 57 -5.84 -10.02 -8.00
N ARG A 58 -4.92 -9.86 -8.96
CA ARG A 58 -5.09 -9.05 -10.17
C ARG A 58 -4.68 -9.85 -11.40
N GLU A 59 -5.50 -9.82 -12.45
CA GLU A 59 -5.17 -10.37 -13.76
C GLU A 59 -4.33 -9.34 -14.54
N ARG A 60 -3.05 -9.27 -14.21
CA ARG A 60 -2.08 -8.37 -14.85
C ARG A 60 -0.81 -9.14 -15.18
N TYR A 61 -0.08 -8.65 -16.18
CA TYR A 61 1.22 -9.23 -16.52
C TYR A 61 2.27 -8.84 -15.49
N TRP A 62 2.39 -7.56 -15.16
CA TRP A 62 3.39 -7.06 -14.22
C TRP A 62 2.83 -6.86 -12.81
N GLY A 63 3.60 -7.33 -11.84
CA GLY A 63 3.32 -7.26 -10.41
C GLY A 63 3.97 -8.44 -9.69
N THR A 64 3.86 -8.48 -8.36
CA THR A 64 4.33 -9.60 -7.54
C THR A 64 3.45 -10.83 -7.79
N PRO A 65 3.95 -11.93 -8.35
CA PRO A 65 3.16 -13.13 -8.62
C PRO A 65 2.64 -13.75 -7.32
N LEU A 66 1.38 -14.22 -7.32
CA LEU A 66 0.85 -15.00 -6.21
C LEU A 66 1.63 -16.31 -6.07
N PRO A 67 2.22 -16.61 -4.89
CA PRO A 67 3.05 -17.80 -4.71
C PRO A 67 2.21 -19.04 -4.42
N ILE A 68 1.17 -19.29 -5.23
CA ILE A 68 0.23 -20.39 -5.07
C ILE A 68 0.29 -21.31 -6.27
N TRP A 69 0.48 -22.60 -6.03
CA TRP A 69 0.42 -23.67 -7.04
C TRP A 69 -0.82 -24.51 -6.83
N GLU A 70 -1.47 -24.87 -7.93
CA GLU A 70 -2.65 -25.74 -7.96
C GLU A 70 -2.37 -27.05 -8.68
N CYS A 71 -2.87 -28.14 -8.12
CA CYS A 71 -2.81 -29.48 -8.69
C CYS A 71 -4.15 -29.88 -9.32
N GLU A 72 -4.11 -30.70 -10.37
CA GLU A 72 -5.32 -31.33 -10.92
C GLU A 72 -6.14 -32.14 -9.91
N CYS A 73 -5.52 -32.63 -8.84
CA CYS A 73 -6.22 -33.31 -7.74
C CYS A 73 -7.00 -32.36 -6.81
N GLY A 74 -6.94 -31.04 -7.05
CA GLY A 74 -7.58 -30.02 -6.22
C GLY A 74 -6.71 -29.52 -5.05
N HIS A 75 -5.52 -30.08 -4.84
CA HIS A 75 -4.61 -29.58 -3.81
C HIS A 75 -4.00 -28.23 -4.21
N ARG A 76 -3.89 -27.35 -3.23
CA ARG A 76 -3.24 -26.04 -3.34
C ARG A 76 -2.06 -25.96 -2.37
N HIS A 77 -0.96 -25.40 -2.83
CA HIS A 77 0.22 -25.18 -1.99
C HIS A 77 0.71 -23.74 -2.18
N THR A 78 1.05 -23.09 -1.07
CA THR A 78 1.60 -21.74 -1.06
C THR A 78 3.07 -21.82 -0.67
N ILE A 79 3.96 -21.34 -1.55
CA ILE A 79 5.40 -21.32 -1.31
C ILE A 79 5.77 -20.09 -0.48
N GLY A 80 6.49 -20.28 0.60
CA GLY A 80 6.92 -19.25 1.53
C GLY A 80 8.36 -18.76 1.35
N SER A 81 9.19 -19.48 0.56
CA SER A 81 10.58 -19.08 0.34
C SER A 81 11.16 -19.67 -0.94
N ILE A 82 12.26 -19.07 -1.44
CA ILE A 82 13.02 -19.63 -2.58
C ILE A 82 13.59 -21.00 -2.22
N ALA A 83 14.00 -21.22 -0.97
CA ALA A 83 14.53 -22.51 -0.52
C ALA A 83 13.45 -23.61 -0.62
N GLU A 84 12.23 -23.34 -0.12
CA GLU A 84 11.09 -24.26 -0.26
C GLU A 84 10.72 -24.50 -1.73
N LEU A 85 10.73 -23.45 -2.56
CA LEU A 85 10.48 -23.59 -4.00
C LEU A 85 11.47 -24.56 -4.65
N LYS A 86 12.76 -24.41 -4.37
CA LYS A 86 13.81 -25.31 -4.88
C LYS A 86 13.70 -26.74 -4.37
N GLU A 87 13.31 -26.92 -3.11
CA GLU A 87 13.11 -28.24 -2.52
C GLU A 87 11.94 -29.00 -3.16
N MET A 88 10.84 -28.30 -3.44
CA MET A 88 9.63 -28.89 -3.99
C MET A 88 9.61 -28.99 -5.51
N SER A 89 10.48 -28.26 -6.19
CA SER A 89 10.49 -28.14 -7.65
C SER A 89 11.58 -29.00 -8.30
N PRO A 90 11.23 -29.86 -9.26
CA PRO A 90 12.21 -30.61 -10.04
C PRO A 90 12.89 -29.77 -11.13
N ASP A 91 12.34 -28.59 -11.46
CA ASP A 91 12.74 -27.75 -12.60
C ASP A 91 13.08 -26.28 -12.23
N CYS A 92 13.19 -25.96 -10.94
CA CYS A 92 13.56 -24.63 -10.49
C CYS A 92 15.04 -24.33 -10.82
N PRO A 93 15.33 -23.24 -11.54
CA PRO A 93 16.72 -22.86 -11.82
C PRO A 93 17.49 -22.48 -10.54
N GLU A 94 18.82 -22.57 -10.60
CA GLU A 94 19.71 -22.15 -9.49
C GLU A 94 19.50 -20.67 -9.13
N GLU A 95 19.44 -19.82 -10.15
CA GLU A 95 19.06 -18.40 -10.02
C GLU A 95 17.69 -18.21 -10.67
N ILE A 96 16.67 -18.03 -9.83
CA ILE A 96 15.28 -17.82 -10.28
C ILE A 96 14.91 -16.34 -10.25
N GLU A 97 14.36 -15.85 -11.36
CA GLU A 97 13.65 -14.58 -11.42
C GLU A 97 12.18 -14.81 -11.02
N LEU A 98 11.74 -14.15 -9.95
CA LEU A 98 10.41 -14.39 -9.37
C LEU A 98 9.25 -13.67 -10.10
N HIS A 99 9.55 -12.87 -11.13
CA HIS A 99 8.51 -12.23 -11.96
C HIS A 99 8.10 -13.11 -13.14
N LYS A 100 6.99 -12.76 -13.76
CA LYS A 100 6.56 -13.35 -15.03
C LYS A 100 7.51 -12.95 -16.16
N PRO A 101 7.75 -13.84 -17.12
CA PRO A 101 7.17 -15.18 -17.29
C PRO A 101 7.95 -16.29 -16.57
N PHE A 102 9.05 -15.97 -15.90
CA PHE A 102 10.02 -16.95 -15.41
C PHE A 102 9.44 -17.86 -14.33
N ILE A 103 8.77 -17.29 -13.32
CA ILE A 103 8.13 -18.06 -12.25
C ILE A 103 6.97 -18.93 -12.74
N ASP A 104 6.29 -18.54 -13.83
CA ASP A 104 5.18 -19.29 -14.41
C ASP A 104 5.64 -20.62 -15.05
N ALA A 105 6.93 -20.72 -15.39
CA ALA A 105 7.53 -21.93 -15.94
C ALA A 105 7.96 -22.94 -14.87
N VAL A 106 7.96 -22.55 -13.59
CA VAL A 106 8.39 -23.40 -12.47
C VAL A 106 7.22 -24.21 -11.93
N HIS A 107 7.37 -25.52 -11.90
CA HIS A 107 6.41 -26.47 -11.35
C HIS A 107 6.91 -26.99 -10.00
N ILE A 108 5.98 -27.37 -9.14
CA ILE A 108 6.31 -28.06 -7.89
C ILE A 108 5.64 -29.44 -7.85
N THR A 109 6.21 -30.34 -7.08
CA THR A 109 5.63 -31.68 -6.89
C THR A 109 4.52 -31.63 -5.86
N CYS A 110 3.34 -32.12 -6.22
CA CYS A 110 2.18 -32.18 -5.31
C CYS A 110 2.45 -33.14 -4.14
N PRO A 111 2.37 -32.66 -2.90
CA PRO A 111 2.60 -33.53 -1.74
C PRO A 111 1.49 -34.58 -1.53
N GLN A 112 0.33 -34.41 -2.17
CA GLN A 112 -0.76 -35.37 -2.04
C GLN A 112 -0.77 -36.49 -3.07
N CYS A 113 -0.42 -36.17 -4.33
CA CYS A 113 -0.56 -37.14 -5.42
C CYS A 113 0.70 -37.34 -6.26
N GLY A 114 1.79 -36.59 -6.00
CA GLY A 114 3.06 -36.68 -6.73
C GLY A 114 3.06 -36.09 -8.13
N LYS A 115 1.94 -35.55 -8.64
CA LYS A 115 1.88 -34.88 -9.94
C LYS A 115 2.49 -33.49 -9.87
N LEU A 116 2.84 -32.92 -11.03
CA LEU A 116 3.25 -31.54 -11.12
C LEU A 116 2.08 -30.57 -10.89
N MET A 117 2.35 -29.50 -10.15
CA MET A 117 1.45 -28.39 -9.92
C MET A 117 1.88 -27.17 -10.70
N THR A 118 0.92 -26.38 -11.14
CA THR A 118 1.15 -25.15 -11.90
C THR A 118 0.78 -23.94 -11.06
N ARG A 119 1.55 -22.86 -11.15
CA ARG A 119 1.26 -21.62 -10.44
C ARG A 119 -0.02 -20.95 -10.99
N VAL A 120 -0.81 -20.37 -10.12
CA VAL A 120 -1.96 -19.53 -10.51
C VAL A 120 -1.49 -18.29 -11.29
N PRO A 121 -2.18 -17.86 -12.37
CA PRO A 121 -1.67 -16.83 -13.27
C PRO A 121 -1.69 -15.41 -12.71
N GLU A 122 -2.36 -15.18 -11.60
CA GLU A 122 -2.58 -13.86 -11.04
C GLU A 122 -1.32 -13.30 -10.36
N VAL A 123 -1.32 -11.97 -10.20
CA VAL A 123 -0.37 -11.22 -9.36
C VAL A 123 -1.09 -10.63 -8.15
N ILE A 124 -0.34 -10.29 -7.11
CA ILE A 124 -0.85 -9.65 -5.90
C ILE A 124 -1.24 -8.20 -6.20
N ASP A 125 -2.24 -7.70 -5.50
CA ASP A 125 -2.57 -6.27 -5.45
C ASP A 125 -1.36 -5.46 -4.96
N CYS A 126 -0.96 -4.44 -5.70
CA CYS A 126 0.16 -3.56 -5.35
C CYS A 126 -0.02 -2.87 -3.98
N TRP A 127 -1.24 -2.78 -3.47
CA TRP A 127 -1.51 -2.32 -2.11
C TRP A 127 -1.02 -3.29 -1.04
N PHE A 128 -0.94 -4.58 -1.34
CA PHE A 128 -0.31 -5.56 -0.46
C PHE A 128 1.20 -5.32 -0.40
N ASP A 129 1.85 -5.11 -1.54
CA ASP A 129 3.28 -4.82 -1.61
C ASP A 129 3.62 -3.57 -0.77
N SER A 130 2.84 -2.50 -0.93
CA SER A 130 3.04 -1.28 -0.14
C SER A 130 2.74 -1.46 1.35
N GLY A 131 1.78 -2.31 1.70
CA GLY A 131 1.46 -2.68 3.08
C GLY A 131 2.51 -3.58 3.74
N ALA A 132 3.26 -4.33 2.94
CA ALA A 132 4.35 -5.20 3.37
C ALA A 132 5.68 -4.44 3.62
N MET A 133 5.80 -3.18 3.20
CA MET A 133 7.02 -2.39 3.26
C MET A 133 7.74 -2.44 4.63
N PRO A 134 7.07 -2.37 5.80
CA PRO A 134 7.75 -2.32 7.09
C PRO A 134 8.69 -3.49 7.36
N PHE A 135 8.45 -4.65 6.79
CA PHE A 135 9.28 -5.84 6.94
C PHE A 135 9.97 -6.27 5.64
N ALA A 136 9.31 -6.08 4.49
CA ALA A 136 9.87 -6.46 3.21
C ALA A 136 11.16 -5.70 2.84
N GLN A 137 11.26 -4.42 3.21
CA GLN A 137 12.48 -3.62 2.98
C GLN A 137 13.73 -4.18 3.65
N TRP A 138 13.57 -4.97 4.71
CA TRP A 138 14.65 -5.61 5.46
C TRP A 138 14.88 -7.06 5.06
N HIS A 139 14.07 -7.60 4.13
CA HIS A 139 14.02 -9.01 3.80
C HIS A 139 13.72 -9.91 5.02
N TYR A 140 12.95 -9.35 5.97
CA TYR A 140 12.50 -10.10 7.14
C TYR A 140 11.47 -11.17 6.74
N PRO A 141 11.47 -12.41 7.29
CA PRO A 141 12.29 -12.85 8.44
C PRO A 141 13.64 -13.48 8.08
N PHE A 142 14.04 -13.50 6.82
CA PHE A 142 15.22 -14.23 6.33
C PHE A 142 16.52 -13.49 6.66
N GLU A 143 16.49 -12.16 6.67
CA GLU A 143 17.64 -11.28 6.92
C GLU A 143 17.26 -10.12 7.84
N ASN A 144 18.28 -9.40 8.34
CA ASN A 144 18.14 -8.11 9.02
C ASN A 144 17.12 -8.06 10.17
N LYS A 145 16.93 -9.18 10.87
CA LYS A 145 15.97 -9.26 11.99
C LYS A 145 16.19 -8.20 13.04
N GLU A 146 17.44 -7.94 13.43
CA GLU A 146 17.78 -6.94 14.45
C GLU A 146 17.38 -5.52 14.01
N ILE A 147 17.56 -5.20 12.72
CA ILE A 147 17.15 -3.90 12.16
C ILE A 147 15.63 -3.78 12.16
N PHE A 148 14.93 -4.84 11.79
CA PHE A 148 13.47 -4.88 11.85
C PHE A 148 12.98 -4.67 13.29
N ASP A 149 13.47 -5.45 14.23
CA ASP A 149 13.07 -5.38 15.65
C ASP A 149 13.32 -3.99 16.26
N ALA A 150 14.36 -3.27 15.81
CA ALA A 150 14.68 -1.91 16.27
C ALA A 150 13.79 -0.81 15.64
N ASN A 151 13.20 -1.06 14.46
CA ASN A 151 12.47 -0.04 13.69
C ASN A 151 10.96 -0.33 13.54
N PHE A 152 10.47 -1.45 14.06
CA PHE A 152 9.08 -1.83 13.98
C PHE A 152 8.44 -1.93 15.37
N PRO A 153 7.27 -1.29 15.59
CA PRO A 153 6.54 -0.38 14.71
C PRO A 153 7.29 0.94 14.45
N ALA A 154 7.11 1.52 13.26
CA ALA A 154 7.72 2.81 12.91
C ALA A 154 7.28 3.91 13.90
N ASP A 155 8.20 4.84 14.23
CA ASP A 155 7.87 5.92 15.15
C ASP A 155 6.88 6.90 14.54
N PHE A 156 6.94 7.13 13.22
CA PHE A 156 6.15 8.15 12.56
C PHE A 156 5.97 7.88 11.06
N ILE A 157 4.74 8.14 10.57
CA ILE A 157 4.44 8.22 9.14
C ILE A 157 3.59 9.47 8.84
N SER A 158 3.60 9.94 7.59
CA SER A 158 2.77 11.05 7.13
C SER A 158 2.42 10.91 5.66
N GLU A 159 1.14 11.04 5.36
CA GLU A 159 0.57 11.12 4.02
C GLU A 159 -0.79 11.82 4.05
N ALA A 160 -1.38 12.06 2.87
CA ALA A 160 -2.65 12.74 2.75
C ALA A 160 -3.84 11.88 3.24
N ILE A 161 -4.95 12.54 3.54
CA ILE A 161 -6.16 11.96 4.13
C ILE A 161 -6.80 10.85 3.28
N ASP A 162 -6.59 10.83 1.96
CA ASP A 162 -7.08 9.77 1.09
C ASP A 162 -6.43 8.41 1.41
N GLN A 163 -5.24 8.40 2.04
CA GLN A 163 -4.53 7.19 2.44
C GLN A 163 -5.18 6.45 3.62
N THR A 164 -6.19 7.00 4.24
CA THR A 164 -7.08 6.26 5.16
C THR A 164 -7.82 5.11 4.44
N ARG A 165 -7.95 5.17 3.11
CA ARG A 165 -8.47 4.10 2.25
C ARG A 165 -7.43 3.64 1.23
N GLY A 166 -6.18 3.66 1.61
CA GLY A 166 -5.03 3.27 0.82
C GLY A 166 -3.92 2.77 1.73
N TRP A 167 -2.78 3.44 1.73
CA TRP A 167 -1.57 2.98 2.41
C TRP A 167 -1.71 2.80 3.93
N PHE A 168 -2.37 3.71 4.64
CA PHE A 168 -2.57 3.56 6.09
C PHE A 168 -3.35 2.28 6.42
N TYR A 169 -4.38 1.98 5.61
CA TYR A 169 -5.16 0.76 5.78
C TYR A 169 -4.33 -0.48 5.47
N THR A 170 -3.63 -0.52 4.36
CA THR A 170 -2.89 -1.72 3.95
C THR A 170 -1.71 -2.01 4.87
N LEU A 171 -1.02 -0.98 5.39
CA LEU A 171 -0.03 -1.13 6.45
C LEU A 171 -0.65 -1.79 7.69
N LEU A 172 -1.78 -1.27 8.18
CA LEU A 172 -2.45 -1.80 9.36
C LEU A 172 -2.99 -3.22 9.12
N ALA A 173 -3.55 -3.48 7.94
CA ALA A 173 -4.10 -4.78 7.57
C ALA A 173 -3.02 -5.86 7.56
N VAL A 174 -1.91 -5.64 6.86
CA VAL A 174 -0.81 -6.61 6.75
C VAL A 174 -0.12 -6.80 8.11
N SER A 175 0.10 -5.71 8.86
CA SER A 175 0.69 -5.79 10.20
C SER A 175 -0.21 -6.55 11.19
N THR A 176 -1.53 -6.32 11.15
CA THR A 176 -2.48 -7.06 11.99
C THR A 176 -2.51 -8.54 11.64
N LEU A 177 -2.42 -8.89 10.35
CA LEU A 177 -2.36 -10.29 9.90
C LEU A 177 -1.14 -11.03 10.44
N LEU A 178 0.04 -10.40 10.35
CA LEU A 178 1.32 -11.07 10.62
C LEU A 178 1.81 -10.91 12.06
N PHE A 179 1.58 -9.76 12.68
CA PHE A 179 2.18 -9.38 13.96
C PHE A 179 1.16 -9.04 15.05
N ASP A 180 -0.13 -8.91 14.69
CA ASP A 180 -1.22 -8.49 15.58
C ASP A 180 -0.95 -7.16 16.30
N CYS A 181 -0.32 -6.21 15.64
CA CYS A 181 -0.04 -4.89 16.18
C CYS A 181 -0.13 -3.79 15.10
N ALA A 182 -0.17 -2.54 15.56
CA ALA A 182 -0.10 -1.39 14.67
C ALA A 182 1.32 -1.26 14.04
N PRO A 183 1.44 -0.93 12.75
CA PRO A 183 2.73 -0.82 12.06
C PRO A 183 3.48 0.49 12.33
N PHE A 184 2.83 1.47 12.94
CA PHE A 184 3.38 2.78 13.30
C PHE A 184 2.73 3.32 14.56
N LYS A 185 3.49 4.15 15.29
CA LYS A 185 3.06 4.75 16.57
C LYS A 185 2.31 6.06 16.36
N ASN A 186 2.76 6.87 15.40
CA ASN A 186 2.23 8.21 15.14
C ASN A 186 1.94 8.40 13.65
N CYS A 187 0.82 9.07 13.32
CA CYS A 187 0.46 9.41 11.95
C CYS A 187 -0.02 10.86 11.85
N ILE A 188 0.69 11.67 11.05
CA ILE A 188 0.21 13.00 10.66
C ILE A 188 -0.52 12.87 9.32
N VAL A 189 -1.81 13.17 9.33
CA VAL A 189 -2.68 13.06 8.15
C VAL A 189 -2.77 14.42 7.49
N LEU A 190 -2.18 14.57 6.31
CA LEU A 190 -2.12 15.84 5.59
C LEU A 190 -3.45 16.17 4.92
N GLY A 191 -3.80 17.46 4.94
CA GLY A 191 -4.89 18.01 4.14
C GLY A 191 -4.57 18.04 2.64
N HIS A 192 -5.61 18.16 1.81
CA HIS A 192 -5.41 18.30 0.38
C HIS A 192 -4.87 19.67 -0.04
N VAL A 193 -4.03 19.69 -1.06
CA VAL A 193 -3.69 20.92 -1.76
C VAL A 193 -4.78 21.21 -2.79
N GLN A 194 -5.37 22.40 -2.69
CA GLN A 194 -6.47 22.89 -3.51
C GLN A 194 -6.02 24.05 -4.39
N ASP A 195 -6.78 24.36 -5.43
CA ASP A 195 -6.57 25.57 -6.21
C ASP A 195 -6.91 26.84 -5.39
N LYS A 196 -6.68 28.01 -5.98
CA LYS A 196 -6.96 29.32 -5.34
C LYS A 196 -8.42 29.48 -4.88
N ASP A 197 -9.35 28.83 -5.55
CA ASP A 197 -10.79 28.89 -5.26
C ASP A 197 -11.23 27.82 -4.24
N GLY A 198 -10.31 27.00 -3.76
CA GLY A 198 -10.58 25.91 -2.80
C GLY A 198 -11.15 24.64 -3.45
N ARG A 199 -11.00 24.49 -4.77
CA ARG A 199 -11.44 23.30 -5.49
C ARG A 199 -10.32 22.25 -5.52
N LYS A 200 -10.69 20.98 -5.49
CA LYS A 200 -9.75 19.88 -5.66
C LYS A 200 -9.06 19.99 -7.02
N MET A 201 -7.74 19.91 -7.02
CA MET A 201 -6.96 19.86 -8.27
C MET A 201 -7.22 18.54 -9.01
N SER A 202 -7.51 18.64 -10.30
CA SER A 202 -7.80 17.51 -11.16
C SER A 202 -7.32 17.77 -12.58
N LYS A 203 -6.73 16.77 -13.22
CA LYS A 203 -6.32 16.84 -14.64
C LYS A 203 -7.52 17.10 -15.56
N HIS A 204 -8.70 16.60 -15.20
CA HIS A 204 -9.93 16.80 -15.94
C HIS A 204 -10.39 18.26 -15.94
N ILE A 205 -10.26 18.95 -14.79
CA ILE A 205 -10.63 20.37 -14.65
C ILE A 205 -9.54 21.30 -15.20
N GLY A 206 -8.31 20.79 -15.35
CA GLY A 206 -7.18 21.57 -15.85
C GLY A 206 -6.59 22.57 -14.83
N ASN A 207 -6.93 22.43 -13.54
CA ASN A 207 -6.49 23.30 -12.44
C ASN A 207 -5.29 22.74 -11.66
N VAL A 208 -4.59 21.76 -12.22
CA VAL A 208 -3.41 21.15 -11.60
C VAL A 208 -2.20 22.07 -11.77
N VAL A 209 -1.52 22.37 -10.67
CA VAL A 209 -0.24 23.07 -10.68
C VAL A 209 0.88 22.05 -10.91
N ASN A 210 1.76 22.34 -11.86
CA ASN A 210 2.96 21.55 -12.09
C ASN A 210 4.02 21.92 -11.03
N PRO A 211 4.45 20.97 -10.15
CA PRO A 211 5.44 21.27 -9.11
C PRO A 211 6.77 21.80 -9.67
N ASN A 212 7.23 21.29 -10.80
CA ASN A 212 8.49 21.74 -11.40
C ASN A 212 8.43 23.21 -11.87
N GLU A 213 7.27 23.65 -12.38
CA GLU A 213 7.06 25.06 -12.77
C GLU A 213 7.02 25.96 -11.53
N ALA A 214 6.35 25.54 -10.47
CA ALA A 214 6.31 26.25 -9.20
C ALA A 214 7.71 26.39 -8.59
N LEU A 215 8.47 25.30 -8.53
CA LEU A 215 9.85 25.30 -8.05
C LEU A 215 10.79 26.15 -8.91
N GLY A 216 10.59 26.16 -10.23
CA GLY A 216 11.36 26.99 -11.15
C GLY A 216 11.07 28.49 -11.00
N LYS A 217 9.83 28.88 -10.65
CA LYS A 217 9.43 30.28 -10.48
C LYS A 217 9.83 30.87 -9.14
N GLN A 218 9.50 30.18 -8.04
CA GLN A 218 9.63 30.71 -6.68
C GLN A 218 10.81 30.11 -5.89
N GLY A 219 11.39 29.01 -6.36
CA GLY A 219 12.40 28.27 -5.63
C GLY A 219 11.81 27.30 -4.60
N ALA A 220 12.58 26.28 -4.26
CA ALA A 220 12.14 25.22 -3.36
C ALA A 220 11.88 25.73 -1.93
N ASP A 221 12.67 26.64 -1.44
CA ASP A 221 12.56 27.14 -0.06
C ASP A 221 11.27 27.93 0.17
N ALA A 222 10.90 28.81 -0.78
CA ALA A 222 9.64 29.57 -0.70
C ALA A 222 8.41 28.65 -0.77
N VAL A 223 8.42 27.64 -1.64
CA VAL A 223 7.34 26.64 -1.74
C VAL A 223 7.24 25.80 -0.47
N ARG A 224 8.36 25.33 0.07
CA ARG A 224 8.39 24.57 1.34
C ARG A 224 7.90 25.42 2.51
N TRP A 225 8.39 26.65 2.62
CA TRP A 225 7.98 27.60 3.65
C TRP A 225 6.49 27.91 3.59
N PHE A 226 5.92 28.04 2.39
CA PHE A 226 4.49 28.21 2.21
C PHE A 226 3.70 27.10 2.90
N PHE A 227 4.06 25.85 2.69
CA PHE A 227 3.34 24.73 3.31
C PHE A 227 3.52 24.64 4.83
N TYR A 228 4.68 25.04 5.35
CA TYR A 228 4.90 25.03 6.81
C TYR A 228 4.28 26.22 7.53
N ALA A 229 4.21 27.38 6.91
CA ALA A 229 3.80 28.60 7.57
C ALA A 229 2.31 28.95 7.38
N ASN A 230 1.65 28.36 6.37
CA ASN A 230 0.32 28.81 5.97
C ASN A 230 -0.81 28.28 6.85
N SER A 231 -0.75 27.02 7.27
CA SER A 231 -1.79 26.38 8.07
C SER A 231 -1.27 25.12 8.78
N ALA A 232 -2.07 24.59 9.72
CA ALA A 232 -1.78 23.27 10.28
C ALA A 232 -1.77 22.22 9.15
N PRO A 233 -0.85 21.23 9.19
CA PRO A 233 -0.64 20.30 8.06
C PRO A 233 -1.86 19.45 7.70
N TRP A 234 -2.76 19.21 8.64
CA TRP A 234 -4.01 18.45 8.42
C TRP A 234 -5.16 19.28 7.83
N LEU A 235 -4.99 20.60 7.68
CA LEU A 235 -5.96 21.44 6.99
C LEU A 235 -5.64 21.51 5.50
N SER A 236 -6.69 21.62 4.67
CA SER A 236 -6.50 21.82 3.24
C SER A 236 -5.86 23.17 2.97
N SER A 237 -4.81 23.19 2.15
CA SER A 237 -4.09 24.40 1.75
C SER A 237 -4.50 24.82 0.33
N ARG A 238 -4.78 26.12 0.14
CA ARG A 238 -5.02 26.71 -1.18
C ARG A 238 -3.70 27.17 -1.75
N TYR A 239 -3.27 26.56 -2.85
CA TYR A 239 -2.03 26.91 -3.53
C TYR A 239 -2.29 27.87 -4.69
N TYR A 240 -1.56 28.98 -4.71
CA TYR A 240 -1.51 29.93 -5.83
C TYR A 240 -0.20 30.70 -5.81
N ASP A 241 0.29 31.06 -7.01
CA ASP A 241 1.63 31.63 -7.21
C ASP A 241 1.87 32.91 -6.41
N ASP A 242 0.86 33.79 -6.30
CA ASP A 242 1.00 35.08 -5.60
C ASP A 242 1.28 34.89 -4.11
N ALA A 243 0.64 33.91 -3.45
CA ALA A 243 0.87 33.64 -2.04
C ALA A 243 2.29 33.14 -1.76
N VAL A 244 2.81 32.29 -2.64
CA VAL A 244 4.21 31.81 -2.53
C VAL A 244 5.20 32.94 -2.82
N SER A 245 4.93 33.77 -3.83
CA SER A 245 5.77 34.92 -4.18
C SER A 245 5.79 35.99 -3.08
N GLU A 246 4.69 36.17 -2.35
CA GLU A 246 4.66 37.07 -1.18
C GLU A 246 5.59 36.57 -0.07
N LEU A 247 5.59 35.28 0.19
CA LEU A 247 6.51 34.68 1.16
C LEU A 247 7.97 34.73 0.68
N GLN A 248 8.22 34.50 -0.59
CA GLN A 248 9.57 34.60 -1.18
C GLN A 248 10.20 35.97 -0.96
N ARG A 249 9.41 37.05 -0.98
CA ARG A 249 9.92 38.43 -0.73
C ARG A 249 10.31 38.67 0.73
N LYS A 250 9.95 37.77 1.64
CA LYS A 250 10.26 37.87 3.07
C LYS A 250 11.55 37.14 3.43
N PHE A 251 12.11 36.36 2.50
CA PHE A 251 13.44 35.78 2.57
C PHE A 251 14.48 36.76 2.03
#